data_50aa5fc7ba1b93cf5ed1f3f6903aae15
#
_entry.id   50aa5fc7ba1b93cf5ed1f3f6903aae15
#
_cell.length_a   1.000
_cell.length_b   1.000
_cell.length_c   1.000
_cell.angle_alpha   90.00
_cell.angle_beta   90.00
_cell.angle_gamma   90.00
#
_symmetry.space_group_name_H-M   'P 1'
#
loop_
_entity.id
_entity.type
_entity.pdbx_description
1 polymer ?
#
loop_
_entity_poly.entity_id
_entity_poly.type
_entity_poly.pdbx_seq_one_letter_code
_entity_poly.pdbx_strand_id
1 'polypeptide(L)'
;DVDSLALLKRRVLSTPLLVENLVSLDGKFAAFLISVSDDYNNHKDRERILDKIGDIQARTAWEWHEAGIPVLRTRYVQYMLDDFINFLPPVTTVLVVVLFLLFRTLRGVFLPMVTVLMADIWIMGVMALLGITINIITYIVPTLVLIIGVADSIHILVKYHEELTHNSDKLDAVAETVRKIGAAILLTSLTTAVGFFSLMSTNIVIVRQFGLMVGIAVIFAFISSVTFIPCMLVILGKPSQKRLYGTSRSLRHGVIMRIIAIVNRHPRRIVYITALIVIVFCFLAMRVDPRSSLLDDLSRGNELYDDIHFMEAEMGSALPLEVVVIVMENGTEVGDGIKDPRVVKQVVRLQAMLSTIPEIGKTISIGDYLKEMNRAFHGGETEFYTIPESRRLIAQYLMLHEEEFEFLINYDYSSTRIAGRIKDVTSRRAEEISREIMAWCDSHLPESFHVQLTGTTLMALKTNQYLVRNLVLSFTIAFGVIFISMLILFRSFKLASLLMIPNIIPLLMIAAVMGLFHIKLRPATAMTF
;
A
#
# COMPACT_ATOMS: atom_id res chain seq x y z
N ASP A 1 -35.12 36.43 -1.01
CA ASP A 1 -36.14 36.58 -2.01
C ASP A 1 -36.06 35.40 -3.01
N VAL A 2 -37.17 34.68 -3.25
CA VAL A 2 -37.21 33.44 -4.04
C VAL A 2 -36.78 33.71 -5.48
N ASP A 3 -37.17 34.87 -6.03
CA ASP A 3 -36.83 35.26 -7.41
C ASP A 3 -35.33 35.54 -7.58
N SER A 4 -34.68 36.14 -6.58
CA SER A 4 -33.22 36.37 -6.60
C SER A 4 -32.43 35.07 -6.51
N LEU A 5 -32.90 34.08 -5.72
CA LEU A 5 -32.31 32.74 -5.66
C LEU A 5 -32.45 31.96 -6.98
N ALA A 6 -33.65 32.05 -7.63
CA ALA A 6 -33.86 31.43 -8.94
C ALA A 6 -32.97 32.03 -10.03
N LEU A 7 -32.75 33.35 -9.99
CA LEU A 7 -31.85 34.05 -10.89
C LEU A 7 -30.38 33.64 -10.64
N LEU A 8 -29.97 33.59 -9.38
CA LEU A 8 -28.64 33.14 -8.99
C LEU A 8 -28.38 31.68 -9.45
N LYS A 9 -29.35 30.78 -9.22
CA LYS A 9 -29.24 29.39 -9.66
C LYS A 9 -29.07 29.29 -11.18
N ARG A 10 -29.86 30.05 -11.97
CA ARG A 10 -29.71 30.11 -13.43
C ARG A 10 -28.34 30.61 -13.85
N ARG A 11 -27.83 31.66 -13.19
CA ARG A 11 -26.51 32.23 -13.48
C ARG A 11 -25.38 31.24 -13.18
N VAL A 12 -25.44 30.55 -12.04
CA VAL A 12 -24.47 29.53 -11.67
C VAL A 12 -24.47 28.37 -12.66
N LEU A 13 -25.67 27.83 -13.01
CA LEU A 13 -25.78 26.72 -13.95
C LEU A 13 -25.47 27.12 -15.41
N SER A 14 -25.46 28.41 -15.75
CA SER A 14 -25.02 28.91 -17.07
C SER A 14 -23.54 29.20 -17.15
N THR A 15 -22.79 29.08 -16.04
CA THR A 15 -21.33 29.34 -15.99
C THR A 15 -20.55 28.02 -16.10
N PRO A 16 -19.90 27.74 -17.26
CA PRO A 16 -19.24 26.47 -17.50
C PRO A 16 -18.14 26.12 -16.49
N LEU A 17 -17.53 27.15 -15.87
CA LEU A 17 -16.45 27.02 -14.87
C LEU A 17 -16.96 26.46 -13.55
N LEU A 18 -18.24 26.69 -13.20
CA LEU A 18 -18.82 26.29 -11.92
C LEU A 18 -19.50 24.90 -12.00
N VAL A 19 -20.12 24.59 -13.14
CA VAL A 19 -20.87 23.35 -13.31
C VAL A 19 -19.91 22.16 -13.38
N GLU A 20 -20.24 21.09 -12.67
CA GLU A 20 -19.45 19.87 -12.45
C GLU A 20 -18.12 20.09 -11.70
N ASN A 21 -17.73 21.33 -11.41
CA ASN A 21 -16.60 21.65 -10.56
C ASN A 21 -17.01 21.95 -9.12
N LEU A 22 -17.97 22.86 -8.97
CA LEU A 22 -18.49 23.31 -7.67
C LEU A 22 -19.98 23.03 -7.49
N VAL A 23 -20.73 22.82 -8.56
CA VAL A 23 -22.17 22.53 -8.50
C VAL A 23 -22.49 21.39 -9.45
N SER A 24 -23.35 20.45 -9.02
CA SER A 24 -23.82 19.36 -9.89
C SER A 24 -24.66 19.87 -11.07
N LEU A 25 -24.77 19.05 -12.13
CA LEU A 25 -25.54 19.40 -13.34
C LEU A 25 -26.99 19.76 -13.03
N ASP A 26 -27.61 19.12 -12.06
CA ASP A 26 -28.98 19.36 -11.62
C ASP A 26 -29.13 20.48 -10.58
N GLY A 27 -28.00 21.00 -10.09
CA GLY A 27 -27.94 22.07 -9.09
C GLY A 27 -28.47 21.68 -7.71
N LYS A 28 -28.40 20.39 -7.34
CA LYS A 28 -28.79 19.89 -6.02
C LYS A 28 -27.62 19.82 -5.05
N PHE A 29 -26.42 19.61 -5.57
CA PHE A 29 -25.19 19.47 -4.79
C PHE A 29 -24.26 20.64 -5.08
N ALA A 30 -23.58 21.13 -4.02
CA ALA A 30 -22.55 22.14 -4.12
C ALA A 30 -21.32 21.69 -3.36
N ALA A 31 -20.15 21.94 -3.92
CA ALA A 31 -18.87 21.61 -3.32
C ALA A 31 -18.19 22.85 -2.74
N PHE A 32 -17.60 22.70 -1.55
CA PHE A 32 -16.65 23.65 -0.98
C PHE A 32 -15.23 23.17 -1.27
N LEU A 33 -14.47 23.93 -1.99
CA LEU A 33 -13.06 23.65 -2.25
C LEU A 33 -12.22 24.25 -1.12
N ILE A 34 -11.57 23.37 -0.34
CA ILE A 34 -10.71 23.75 0.77
C ILE A 34 -9.27 23.42 0.39
N SER A 35 -8.42 24.43 0.32
CA SER A 35 -6.99 24.27 0.09
C SER A 35 -6.26 24.12 1.42
N VAL A 36 -5.43 23.08 1.55
CA VAL A 36 -4.57 22.88 2.71
C VAL A 36 -3.16 23.29 2.33
N SER A 37 -2.63 24.32 3.02
CA SER A 37 -1.26 24.78 2.82
C SER A 37 -0.24 23.69 3.17
N ASP A 38 0.88 23.66 2.46
CA ASP A 38 1.96 22.70 2.68
C ASP A 38 2.54 22.76 4.11
N ASP A 39 2.55 23.92 4.74
CA ASP A 39 2.98 24.09 6.13
C ASP A 39 2.13 23.29 7.13
N TYR A 40 0.85 23.08 6.81
CA TYR A 40 -0.11 22.34 7.63
C TYR A 40 -0.48 20.96 7.05
N ASN A 41 0.30 20.45 6.10
CA ASN A 41 0.00 19.22 5.39
C ASN A 41 0.61 17.96 6.05
N ASN A 42 1.02 18.03 7.32
CA ASN A 42 1.37 16.83 8.10
C ASN A 42 0.10 16.14 8.64
N HIS A 43 0.23 14.90 9.08
CA HIS A 43 -0.92 14.08 9.50
C HIS A 43 -1.73 14.72 10.64
N LYS A 44 -1.05 15.23 11.69
CA LYS A 44 -1.73 15.81 12.86
C LYS A 44 -2.50 17.08 12.54
N ASP A 45 -1.96 17.91 11.66
CA ASP A 45 -2.63 19.16 11.28
C ASP A 45 -3.80 18.87 10.36
N ARG A 46 -3.67 17.91 9.41
CA ARG A 46 -4.80 17.48 8.59
C ARG A 46 -5.93 16.87 9.43
N GLU A 47 -5.61 16.01 10.40
CA GLU A 47 -6.58 15.45 11.33
C GLU A 47 -7.33 16.56 12.08
N ARG A 48 -6.60 17.54 12.64
CA ARG A 48 -7.21 18.70 13.32
C ARG A 48 -8.08 19.55 12.41
N ILE A 49 -7.70 19.71 11.13
CA ILE A 49 -8.51 20.43 10.14
C ILE A 49 -9.81 19.65 9.86
N LEU A 50 -9.72 18.34 9.63
CA LEU A 50 -10.90 17.51 9.39
C LEU A 50 -11.84 17.47 10.60
N ASP A 51 -11.30 17.39 11.82
CA ASP A 51 -12.12 17.45 13.05
C ASP A 51 -12.90 18.77 13.14
N LYS A 52 -12.26 19.91 12.82
CA LYS A 52 -12.93 21.21 12.77
C LYS A 52 -14.00 21.29 11.68
N ILE A 53 -13.75 20.66 10.52
CA ILE A 53 -14.73 20.58 9.45
C ILE A 53 -15.92 19.75 9.92
N GLY A 54 -15.68 18.59 10.56
CA GLY A 54 -16.71 17.75 11.16
C GLY A 54 -17.57 18.49 12.21
N ASP A 55 -16.94 19.32 13.05
CA ASP A 55 -17.65 20.17 14.03
C ASP A 55 -18.60 21.19 13.36
N ILE A 56 -18.20 21.71 12.19
CA ILE A 56 -19.03 22.64 11.42
C ILE A 56 -20.18 21.89 10.75
N GLN A 57 -19.91 20.74 10.17
CA GLN A 57 -20.89 19.87 9.52
C GLN A 57 -21.97 19.42 10.52
N ALA A 58 -21.59 19.04 11.73
CA ALA A 58 -22.50 18.63 12.80
C ALA A 58 -23.48 19.72 13.25
N ARG A 59 -23.20 20.99 12.94
CA ARG A 59 -24.10 22.12 13.27
C ARG A 59 -25.15 22.40 12.20
N THR A 60 -25.11 21.67 11.09
CA THR A 60 -26.03 21.84 9.97
C THR A 60 -26.90 20.58 9.80
N ALA A 61 -28.05 20.72 9.19
CA ALA A 61 -28.94 19.60 8.87
C ALA A 61 -28.68 19.04 7.45
N TRP A 62 -27.56 19.40 6.84
CA TRP A 62 -27.21 18.96 5.49
C TRP A 62 -26.47 17.63 5.52
N GLU A 63 -26.61 16.87 4.47
CA GLU A 63 -25.78 15.70 4.20
C GLU A 63 -24.43 16.16 3.62
N TRP A 64 -23.35 15.68 4.20
CA TRP A 64 -21.99 16.07 3.84
C TRP A 64 -21.21 14.87 3.34
N HIS A 65 -20.41 15.09 2.31
CA HIS A 65 -19.49 14.11 1.75
C HIS A 65 -18.10 14.74 1.66
N GLU A 66 -17.09 14.01 2.09
CA GLU A 66 -15.72 14.48 2.12
C GLU A 66 -14.88 13.73 1.07
N ALA A 67 -14.19 14.47 0.20
CA ALA A 67 -13.29 13.89 -0.80
C ALA A 67 -12.02 14.71 -0.95
N GLY A 68 -11.02 14.10 -1.57
CA GLY A 68 -9.74 14.76 -1.84
C GLY A 68 -8.56 14.08 -1.14
N ILE A 69 -7.34 14.39 -1.58
CA ILE A 69 -6.12 13.74 -1.11
C ILE A 69 -5.84 13.95 0.39
N PRO A 70 -6.07 15.15 0.97
CA PRO A 70 -5.88 15.32 2.41
C PRO A 70 -6.79 14.43 3.25
N VAL A 71 -8.07 14.28 2.85
CA VAL A 71 -9.05 13.39 3.51
C VAL A 71 -8.59 11.95 3.38
N LEU A 72 -8.33 11.50 2.15
CA LEU A 72 -7.91 10.14 1.84
C LEU A 72 -6.67 9.75 2.65
N ARG A 73 -5.62 10.59 2.67
CA ARG A 73 -4.40 10.31 3.42
C ARG A 73 -4.63 10.23 4.93
N THR A 74 -5.49 11.08 5.48
CA THR A 74 -5.76 11.09 6.91
C THR A 74 -6.59 9.88 7.33
N ARG A 75 -7.68 9.59 6.61
CA ARG A 75 -8.53 8.43 6.87
C ARG A 75 -7.79 7.10 6.70
N TYR A 76 -6.91 6.98 5.69
CA TYR A 76 -6.06 5.78 5.54
C TYR A 76 -5.17 5.53 6.76
N VAL A 77 -4.55 6.57 7.33
CA VAL A 77 -3.72 6.40 8.54
C VAL A 77 -4.59 5.97 9.73
N GLN A 78 -5.78 6.55 9.89
CA GLN A 78 -6.72 6.16 10.95
C GLN A 78 -7.11 4.68 10.80
N TYR A 79 -7.54 4.25 9.61
CA TYR A 79 -7.89 2.84 9.37
C TYR A 79 -6.73 1.87 9.63
N MET A 80 -5.50 2.26 9.26
CA MET A 80 -4.32 1.43 9.55
C MET A 80 -4.07 1.29 11.06
N LEU A 81 -4.26 2.37 11.83
CA LEU A 81 -4.12 2.33 13.30
C LEU A 81 -5.24 1.48 13.91
N ASP A 82 -6.47 1.62 13.45
CA ASP A 82 -7.60 0.82 13.89
C ASP A 82 -7.39 -0.66 13.56
N ASP A 83 -6.93 -0.99 12.36
CA ASP A 83 -6.58 -2.34 11.98
C ASP A 83 -5.49 -2.91 12.88
N PHE A 84 -4.42 -2.16 13.14
CA PHE A 84 -3.35 -2.59 14.03
C PHE A 84 -3.87 -2.88 15.45
N ILE A 85 -4.68 -1.97 16.00
CA ILE A 85 -5.26 -2.11 17.34
C ILE A 85 -6.25 -3.29 17.38
N ASN A 86 -7.00 -3.52 16.33
CA ASN A 86 -8.00 -4.58 16.26
C ASN A 86 -7.40 -5.96 15.95
N PHE A 87 -6.31 -6.05 15.19
CA PHE A 87 -5.71 -7.32 14.78
C PHE A 87 -4.61 -7.81 15.73
N LEU A 88 -3.83 -6.93 16.33
CA LEU A 88 -2.73 -7.33 17.20
C LEU A 88 -3.18 -8.15 18.44
N PRO A 89 -4.24 -7.75 19.18
CA PRO A 89 -4.72 -8.53 20.33
C PRO A 89 -5.23 -9.93 19.96
N PRO A 90 -6.08 -10.15 18.93
CA PRO A 90 -6.46 -11.49 18.51
C PRO A 90 -5.27 -12.37 18.11
N VAL A 91 -4.33 -11.85 17.31
CA VAL A 91 -3.12 -12.60 16.91
C VAL A 91 -2.31 -12.98 18.13
N THR A 92 -2.06 -12.04 19.04
CA THR A 92 -1.35 -12.28 20.30
C THR A 92 -2.08 -13.32 21.15
N THR A 93 -3.42 -13.22 21.26
CA THR A 93 -4.24 -14.16 22.01
C THR A 93 -4.14 -15.58 21.43
N VAL A 94 -4.26 -15.72 20.13
CA VAL A 94 -4.10 -17.03 19.45
C VAL A 94 -2.71 -17.61 19.72
N LEU A 95 -1.65 -16.81 19.62
CA LEU A 95 -0.28 -17.26 19.93
C LEU A 95 -0.12 -17.69 21.38
N VAL A 96 -0.66 -16.92 22.34
CA VAL A 96 -0.65 -17.26 23.77
C VAL A 96 -1.38 -18.57 24.00
N VAL A 97 -2.56 -18.77 23.40
CA VAL A 97 -3.33 -20.01 23.51
C VAL A 97 -2.54 -21.18 22.92
N VAL A 98 -1.97 -21.04 21.73
CA VAL A 98 -1.15 -22.07 21.08
C VAL A 98 0.06 -22.42 21.95
N LEU A 99 0.80 -21.45 22.45
CA LEU A 99 1.93 -21.64 23.37
C LEU A 99 1.50 -22.34 24.66
N PHE A 100 0.37 -21.94 25.23
CA PHE A 100 -0.16 -22.55 26.44
C PHE A 100 -0.57 -24.01 26.19
N LEU A 101 -1.25 -24.31 25.10
CA LEU A 101 -1.62 -25.68 24.71
C LEU A 101 -0.38 -26.54 24.42
N LEU A 102 0.67 -25.94 23.86
CA LEU A 102 1.92 -26.62 23.52
C LEU A 102 2.73 -26.97 24.78
N PHE A 103 2.95 -26.01 25.66
CA PHE A 103 3.84 -26.15 26.82
C PHE A 103 3.11 -26.40 28.14
N ARG A 104 1.83 -26.04 28.26
CA ARG A 104 0.99 -26.15 29.46
C ARG A 104 1.64 -25.54 30.72
N THR A 105 2.48 -24.52 30.52
CA THR A 105 3.15 -23.80 31.60
C THR A 105 3.18 -22.32 31.28
N LEU A 106 3.03 -21.47 32.30
CA LEU A 106 3.18 -20.02 32.13
C LEU A 106 4.56 -19.62 31.61
N ARG A 107 5.61 -20.36 31.98
CA ARG A 107 6.97 -20.11 31.51
C ARG A 107 7.11 -20.35 30.00
N GLY A 108 6.44 -21.39 29.48
CA GLY A 108 6.42 -21.70 28.05
C GLY A 108 5.66 -20.67 27.22
N VAL A 109 4.85 -19.82 27.83
CA VAL A 109 4.18 -18.67 27.18
C VAL A 109 4.99 -17.41 27.39
N PHE A 110 5.39 -17.13 28.63
CA PHE A 110 6.04 -15.87 29.00
C PHE A 110 7.39 -15.67 28.30
N LEU A 111 8.24 -16.71 28.25
CA LEU A 111 9.58 -16.59 27.65
C LEU A 111 9.53 -16.22 26.16
N PRO A 112 8.78 -16.91 25.29
CA PRO A 112 8.64 -16.51 23.90
C PRO A 112 8.07 -15.09 23.73
N MET A 113 7.03 -14.73 24.50
CA MET A 113 6.39 -13.43 24.40
C MET A 113 7.35 -12.29 24.78
N VAL A 114 8.11 -12.44 25.86
CA VAL A 114 9.13 -11.44 26.26
C VAL A 114 10.24 -11.32 25.21
N THR A 115 10.70 -12.45 24.66
CA THR A 115 11.73 -12.48 23.62
C THR A 115 11.31 -11.65 22.39
N VAL A 116 10.07 -11.83 21.97
CA VAL A 116 9.54 -11.08 20.82
C VAL A 116 9.33 -9.61 21.14
N LEU A 117 8.77 -9.31 22.32
CA LEU A 117 8.61 -7.93 22.78
C LEU A 117 9.96 -7.17 22.81
N MET A 118 11.04 -7.83 23.22
CA MET A 118 12.39 -7.25 23.16
C MET A 118 12.79 -6.93 21.71
N ALA A 119 12.56 -7.84 20.78
CA ALA A 119 12.87 -7.63 19.37
C ALA A 119 12.02 -6.49 18.77
N ASP A 120 10.73 -6.41 19.12
CA ASP A 120 9.84 -5.34 18.70
C ASP A 120 10.27 -3.97 19.23
N ILE A 121 10.65 -3.88 20.50
CA ILE A 121 11.16 -2.63 21.08
C ILE A 121 12.47 -2.21 20.38
N TRP A 122 13.35 -3.15 20.10
CA TRP A 122 14.62 -2.84 19.42
C TRP A 122 14.40 -2.36 18.00
N ILE A 123 13.51 -3.01 17.23
CA ILE A 123 13.26 -2.57 15.84
C ILE A 123 12.55 -1.22 15.80
N MET A 124 11.59 -0.97 16.70
CA MET A 124 10.94 0.35 16.80
C MET A 124 11.97 1.44 17.16
N GLY A 125 12.94 1.12 18.04
CA GLY A 125 14.05 2.01 18.35
C GLY A 125 14.93 2.31 17.11
N VAL A 126 15.25 1.29 16.31
CA VAL A 126 16.01 1.48 15.05
C VAL A 126 15.22 2.30 14.04
N MET A 127 13.91 2.06 13.90
CA MET A 127 13.05 2.88 13.04
C MET A 127 13.09 4.37 13.44
N ALA A 128 12.98 4.64 14.73
CA ALA A 128 13.07 6.00 15.26
C ALA A 128 14.45 6.65 15.02
N LEU A 129 15.54 5.91 15.23
CA LEU A 129 16.90 6.39 14.99
C LEU A 129 17.18 6.71 13.52
N LEU A 130 16.61 5.93 12.59
CA LEU A 130 16.77 6.13 11.16
C LEU A 130 15.75 7.12 10.56
N GLY A 131 14.85 7.69 11.37
CA GLY A 131 13.79 8.57 10.91
C GLY A 131 12.77 7.90 9.99
N ILE A 132 12.64 6.57 10.08
CA ILE A 132 11.68 5.81 9.27
C ILE A 132 10.31 5.91 9.94
N THR A 133 9.37 6.55 9.27
CA THR A 133 8.00 6.70 9.77
C THR A 133 7.19 5.42 9.58
N ILE A 134 6.24 5.20 10.50
CA ILE A 134 5.23 4.15 10.33
C ILE A 134 4.32 4.56 9.16
N ASN A 135 4.22 3.70 8.17
CA ASN A 135 3.44 3.91 6.95
C ASN A 135 2.61 2.66 6.62
N ILE A 136 1.86 2.73 5.52
CA ILE A 136 0.92 1.69 5.06
C ILE A 136 1.52 0.26 4.95
N ILE A 137 2.83 0.14 4.97
CA ILE A 137 3.55 -1.12 4.85
C ILE A 137 4.27 -1.46 6.15
N THR A 138 4.96 -0.47 6.75
CA THR A 138 5.80 -0.72 7.92
C THR A 138 5.01 -0.96 9.21
N TYR A 139 3.71 -0.63 9.26
CA TYR A 139 2.88 -0.90 10.45
C TYR A 139 2.72 -2.40 10.74
N ILE A 140 2.92 -3.28 9.75
CA ILE A 140 2.83 -4.74 9.90
C ILE A 140 4.10 -5.32 10.57
N VAL A 141 5.23 -4.58 10.60
CA VAL A 141 6.51 -5.07 11.09
C VAL A 141 6.42 -5.73 12.47
N PRO A 142 5.81 -5.13 13.51
CA PRO A 142 5.72 -5.78 14.81
C PRO A 142 4.94 -7.10 14.79
N THR A 143 3.86 -7.17 14.01
CA THR A 143 3.07 -8.40 13.88
C THR A 143 3.88 -9.53 13.23
N LEU A 144 4.68 -9.22 12.20
CA LEU A 144 5.56 -10.21 11.56
C LEU A 144 6.64 -10.70 12.51
N VAL A 145 7.26 -9.79 13.27
CA VAL A 145 8.29 -10.14 14.27
C VAL A 145 7.71 -11.03 15.36
N LEU A 146 6.47 -10.74 15.80
CA LEU A 146 5.76 -11.56 16.76
C LEU A 146 5.61 -13.02 16.25
N ILE A 147 5.22 -13.22 15.02
CA ILE A 147 5.00 -14.54 14.43
C ILE A 147 6.35 -15.27 14.26
N ILE A 148 7.35 -14.62 13.68
CA ILE A 148 8.66 -15.22 13.38
C ILE A 148 9.44 -15.51 14.67
N GLY A 149 9.51 -14.57 15.60
CA GLY A 149 10.28 -14.72 16.82
C GLY A 149 9.71 -15.75 17.80
N VAL A 150 8.37 -15.93 17.80
CA VAL A 150 7.74 -17.01 18.58
C VAL A 150 8.15 -18.37 18.04
N ALA A 151 8.28 -18.55 16.73
CA ALA A 151 8.70 -19.82 16.13
C ALA A 151 10.11 -20.25 16.59
N ASP A 152 11.09 -19.34 16.56
CA ASP A 152 12.45 -19.59 17.05
C ASP A 152 12.46 -19.99 18.54
N SER A 153 11.67 -19.27 19.32
CA SER A 153 11.51 -19.53 20.76
C SER A 153 10.92 -20.91 21.05
N ILE A 154 9.92 -21.33 20.27
CA ILE A 154 9.31 -22.68 20.37
C ILE A 154 10.36 -23.76 20.12
N HIS A 155 11.18 -23.61 19.09
CA HIS A 155 12.21 -24.57 18.74
C HIS A 155 13.21 -24.78 19.88
N ILE A 156 13.67 -23.69 20.51
CA ILE A 156 14.59 -23.74 21.65
C ILE A 156 13.94 -24.45 22.84
N LEU A 157 12.70 -24.07 23.19
CA LEU A 157 12.00 -24.64 24.34
C LEU A 157 11.66 -26.12 24.16
N VAL A 158 11.23 -26.51 22.96
CA VAL A 158 10.94 -27.93 22.65
C VAL A 158 12.21 -28.76 22.75
N LYS A 159 13.33 -28.28 22.19
CA LYS A 159 14.60 -28.97 22.27
C LYS A 159 15.13 -29.05 23.70
N TYR A 160 15.03 -27.97 24.47
CA TYR A 160 15.37 -28.00 25.88
C TYR A 160 14.58 -29.04 26.68
N HIS A 161 13.28 -29.16 26.45
CA HIS A 161 12.48 -30.20 27.10
C HIS A 161 12.92 -31.61 26.69
N GLU A 162 13.31 -31.81 25.43
CA GLU A 162 13.88 -33.09 24.97
C GLU A 162 15.21 -33.41 25.65
N GLU A 163 16.15 -32.44 25.69
CA GLU A 163 17.46 -32.66 26.30
C GLU A 163 17.37 -32.91 27.84
N LEU A 164 16.39 -32.30 28.51
CA LEU A 164 16.12 -32.58 29.93
C LEU A 164 15.69 -34.02 30.22
N THR A 165 15.16 -34.74 29.21
CA THR A 165 14.82 -36.18 29.38
C THR A 165 16.07 -37.08 29.28
N HIS A 166 17.14 -36.59 28.66
CA HIS A 166 18.38 -37.34 28.44
C HIS A 166 19.49 -36.94 29.43
N ASN A 167 19.52 -35.67 29.87
CA ASN A 167 20.52 -35.12 30.75
C ASN A 167 19.94 -34.83 32.13
N SER A 168 20.60 -35.36 33.17
CA SER A 168 20.21 -35.10 34.57
C SER A 168 20.62 -33.69 35.03
N ASP A 169 21.64 -33.08 34.43
CA ASP A 169 22.00 -31.69 34.73
C ASP A 169 21.32 -30.69 33.82
N LYS A 170 20.88 -29.57 34.40
CA LYS A 170 20.19 -28.49 33.74
C LYS A 170 21.10 -27.67 32.83
N LEU A 171 22.33 -27.41 33.29
CA LEU A 171 23.31 -26.62 32.54
C LEU A 171 23.71 -27.36 31.27
N ASP A 172 23.96 -28.67 31.39
CA ASP A 172 24.29 -29.52 30.25
C ASP A 172 23.12 -29.58 29.24
N ALA A 173 21.90 -29.66 29.73
CA ALA A 173 20.71 -29.65 28.87
C ALA A 173 20.57 -28.34 28.10
N VAL A 174 20.83 -27.18 28.73
CA VAL A 174 20.82 -25.86 28.06
C VAL A 174 21.94 -25.75 27.02
N ALA A 175 23.17 -26.13 27.42
CA ALA A 175 24.33 -26.09 26.52
C ALA A 175 24.12 -26.98 25.27
N GLU A 176 23.62 -28.19 25.50
CA GLU A 176 23.34 -29.15 24.42
C GLU A 176 22.19 -28.68 23.52
N THR A 177 21.20 -28.01 24.09
CA THR A 177 20.11 -27.37 23.30
C THR A 177 20.66 -26.35 22.32
N VAL A 178 21.46 -25.40 22.82
CA VAL A 178 22.04 -24.34 21.97
C VAL A 178 22.98 -24.95 20.92
N ARG A 179 23.79 -25.97 21.30
CA ARG A 179 24.71 -26.65 20.40
C ARG A 179 23.97 -27.36 19.24
N LYS A 180 22.87 -28.06 19.54
CA LYS A 180 22.17 -28.89 18.55
C LYS A 180 21.24 -28.08 17.64
N ILE A 181 20.56 -27.05 18.17
CA ILE A 181 19.54 -26.33 17.39
C ILE A 181 19.96 -24.90 17.01
N GLY A 182 20.98 -24.32 17.68
CA GLY A 182 21.40 -22.95 17.42
C GLY A 182 21.79 -22.69 15.96
N ALA A 183 22.55 -23.62 15.36
CA ALA A 183 22.93 -23.50 13.94
C ALA A 183 21.75 -23.58 12.99
N ALA A 184 20.74 -24.43 13.30
CA ALA A 184 19.53 -24.54 12.47
C ALA A 184 18.69 -23.25 12.56
N ILE A 185 18.51 -22.70 13.77
CA ILE A 185 17.77 -21.43 13.97
C ILE A 185 18.53 -20.27 13.32
N LEU A 186 19.87 -20.19 13.46
CA LEU A 186 20.68 -19.19 12.77
C LEU A 186 20.45 -19.23 11.25
N LEU A 187 20.47 -20.42 10.67
CA LEU A 187 20.30 -20.58 9.23
C LEU A 187 18.89 -20.16 8.78
N THR A 188 17.84 -20.55 9.52
CA THR A 188 16.46 -20.15 9.20
C THR A 188 16.27 -18.64 9.33
N SER A 189 16.79 -18.04 10.40
CA SER A 189 16.70 -16.59 10.61
C SER A 189 17.53 -15.83 9.58
N LEU A 190 18.73 -16.31 9.21
CA LEU A 190 19.55 -15.70 8.18
C LEU A 190 18.88 -15.77 6.80
N THR A 191 18.33 -16.92 6.41
CA THR A 191 17.64 -17.07 5.12
C THR A 191 16.40 -16.20 5.07
N THR A 192 15.65 -16.08 6.16
CA THR A 192 14.48 -15.20 6.27
C THR A 192 14.89 -13.72 6.19
N ALA A 193 15.93 -13.31 6.93
CA ALA A 193 16.44 -11.94 6.88
C ALA A 193 16.92 -11.57 5.46
N VAL A 194 17.65 -12.46 4.79
CA VAL A 194 18.10 -12.24 3.40
C VAL A 194 16.90 -12.17 2.44
N GLY A 195 15.87 -12.99 2.67
CA GLY A 195 14.62 -12.92 1.94
C GLY A 195 14.00 -11.51 2.01
N PHE A 196 13.89 -10.94 3.21
CA PHE A 196 13.40 -9.56 3.39
C PHE A 196 14.38 -8.51 2.85
N PHE A 197 15.67 -8.67 3.03
CA PHE A 197 16.66 -7.76 2.45
C PHE A 197 16.62 -7.74 0.91
N SER A 198 16.18 -8.81 0.26
CA SER A 198 16.01 -8.83 -1.20
C SER A 198 15.01 -7.77 -1.69
N LEU A 199 14.04 -7.37 -0.83
CA LEU A 199 13.10 -6.28 -1.12
C LEU A 199 13.80 -4.91 -1.24
N MET A 200 15.03 -4.77 -0.73
CA MET A 200 15.82 -3.55 -0.89
C MET A 200 16.26 -3.29 -2.34
N SER A 201 16.18 -4.30 -3.22
CA SER A 201 16.47 -4.17 -4.64
C SER A 201 15.42 -3.35 -5.40
N THR A 202 14.26 -3.06 -4.78
CA THR A 202 13.21 -2.25 -5.40
C THR A 202 13.55 -0.75 -5.39
N ASN A 203 13.05 -0.02 -6.39
CA ASN A 203 13.14 1.44 -6.45
C ASN A 203 12.08 2.15 -5.57
N ILE A 204 11.16 1.40 -4.95
CA ILE A 204 10.10 1.97 -4.12
C ILE A 204 10.61 2.09 -2.68
N VAL A 205 10.76 3.31 -2.21
CA VAL A 205 11.35 3.65 -0.91
C VAL A 205 10.65 2.93 0.25
N ILE A 206 9.31 2.90 0.25
CA ILE A 206 8.50 2.30 1.32
C ILE A 206 8.76 0.79 1.42
N VAL A 207 8.84 0.07 0.29
CA VAL A 207 9.12 -1.38 0.24
C VAL A 207 10.57 -1.66 0.65
N ARG A 208 11.50 -0.82 0.22
CA ARG A 208 12.91 -0.92 0.62
C ARG A 208 13.09 -0.75 2.12
N GLN A 209 12.41 0.25 2.71
CA GLN A 209 12.39 0.46 4.15
C GLN A 209 11.79 -0.74 4.90
N PHE A 210 10.66 -1.26 4.43
CA PHE A 210 10.02 -2.44 4.99
C PHE A 210 10.98 -3.66 4.98
N GLY A 211 11.56 -3.98 3.83
CA GLY A 211 12.51 -5.10 3.70
C GLY A 211 13.70 -4.96 4.65
N LEU A 212 14.26 -3.75 4.78
CA LEU A 212 15.34 -3.45 5.71
C LEU A 212 14.91 -3.67 7.16
N MET A 213 13.76 -3.12 7.55
CA MET A 213 13.27 -3.19 8.93
C MET A 213 12.94 -4.62 9.34
N VAL A 214 12.19 -5.38 8.52
CA VAL A 214 11.87 -6.77 8.83
C VAL A 214 13.13 -7.63 8.84
N GLY A 215 14.05 -7.43 7.90
CA GLY A 215 15.33 -8.16 7.89
C GLY A 215 16.14 -7.96 9.18
N ILE A 216 16.25 -6.71 9.66
CA ILE A 216 16.90 -6.40 10.95
C ILE A 216 16.10 -6.98 12.12
N ALA A 217 14.77 -6.89 12.08
CA ALA A 217 13.91 -7.40 13.14
C ALA A 217 14.02 -8.92 13.32
N VAL A 218 14.13 -9.68 12.23
CA VAL A 218 14.39 -11.13 12.26
C VAL A 218 15.73 -11.45 12.95
N ILE A 219 16.76 -10.65 12.65
CA ILE A 219 18.07 -10.81 13.34
C ILE A 219 17.95 -10.51 14.84
N PHE A 220 17.21 -9.47 15.22
CA PHE A 220 16.94 -9.16 16.63
C PHE A 220 16.13 -10.25 17.32
N ALA A 221 15.13 -10.81 16.68
CA ALA A 221 14.35 -11.93 17.19
C ALA A 221 15.23 -13.16 17.43
N PHE A 222 16.13 -13.47 16.49
CA PHE A 222 17.13 -14.54 16.63
C PHE A 222 18.05 -14.28 17.83
N ILE A 223 18.69 -13.10 17.90
CA ILE A 223 19.61 -12.74 18.99
C ILE A 223 18.89 -12.85 20.34
N SER A 224 17.69 -12.28 20.45
CA SER A 224 16.88 -12.34 21.67
C SER A 224 16.56 -13.79 22.04
N SER A 225 16.15 -14.62 21.07
CA SER A 225 15.79 -16.02 21.33
C SER A 225 16.99 -16.84 21.82
N VAL A 226 18.14 -16.71 21.17
CA VAL A 226 19.34 -17.52 21.48
C VAL A 226 20.08 -17.03 22.75
N THR A 227 19.89 -15.77 23.14
CA THR A 227 20.52 -15.22 24.36
C THR A 227 19.57 -15.25 25.55
N PHE A 228 18.40 -14.63 25.44
CA PHE A 228 17.48 -14.46 26.57
C PHE A 228 16.90 -15.79 27.06
N ILE A 229 16.41 -16.65 26.14
CA ILE A 229 15.79 -17.93 26.57
C ILE A 229 16.76 -18.84 27.30
N PRO A 230 17.98 -19.15 26.79
CA PRO A 230 18.93 -19.96 27.52
C PRO A 230 19.31 -19.35 28.87
N CYS A 231 19.55 -18.02 28.95
CA CYS A 231 19.85 -17.36 30.23
C CYS A 231 18.69 -17.53 31.23
N MET A 232 17.46 -17.33 30.80
CA MET A 232 16.31 -17.50 31.68
C MET A 232 16.10 -18.96 32.09
N LEU A 233 16.37 -19.94 31.21
CA LEU A 233 16.33 -21.35 31.55
C LEU A 233 17.41 -21.75 32.58
N VAL A 234 18.56 -21.09 32.57
CA VAL A 234 19.59 -21.26 33.60
C VAL A 234 19.15 -20.69 34.95
N ILE A 235 18.50 -19.52 34.97
CA ILE A 235 18.03 -18.85 36.19
C ILE A 235 16.81 -19.58 36.78
N LEU A 236 15.85 -19.93 35.95
CA LEU A 236 14.61 -20.58 36.40
C LEU A 236 14.84 -22.03 36.83
N GLY A 237 14.13 -22.50 37.86
CA GLY A 237 14.22 -23.88 38.37
C GLY A 237 13.79 -24.90 37.29
N LYS A 238 14.23 -26.16 37.43
CA LYS A 238 13.80 -27.25 36.55
C LYS A 238 12.29 -27.40 36.54
N PRO A 239 11.66 -27.63 35.35
CA PRO A 239 10.25 -27.96 35.28
C PRO A 239 10.00 -29.32 35.97
N SER A 240 8.81 -29.45 36.61
CA SER A 240 8.46 -30.70 37.31
C SER A 240 8.42 -31.89 36.35
N GLN A 241 9.03 -33.01 36.73
CA GLN A 241 9.10 -34.23 35.91
C GLN A 241 7.71 -34.74 35.51
N LYS A 242 6.69 -34.64 36.37
CA LYS A 242 5.33 -35.02 36.02
C LYS A 242 4.77 -34.24 34.83
N ARG A 243 5.22 -33.02 34.61
CA ARG A 243 4.80 -32.17 33.48
C ARG A 243 5.58 -32.46 32.20
N LEU A 244 6.86 -32.88 32.32
CA LEU A 244 7.69 -33.30 31.18
C LEU A 244 7.13 -34.55 30.49
N TYR A 245 6.70 -35.52 31.29
CA TYR A 245 6.15 -36.79 30.78
C TYR A 245 4.65 -36.78 30.46
N GLY A 246 3.87 -35.89 31.11
CA GLY A 246 2.40 -35.85 30.94
C GLY A 246 1.93 -35.25 29.61
N THR A 247 2.75 -34.43 28.97
CA THR A 247 2.38 -33.73 27.71
C THR A 247 2.66 -34.56 26.46
N SER A 248 3.55 -35.56 26.55
CA SER A 248 4.05 -36.29 25.40
C SER A 248 3.17 -37.48 24.97
N ARG A 249 2.33 -38.04 25.84
CA ARG A 249 1.88 -39.43 25.66
C ARG A 249 0.48 -39.69 25.14
N SER A 250 -0.50 -38.78 25.25
CA SER A 250 -1.88 -39.24 25.04
C SER A 250 -2.52 -38.88 23.69
N LEU A 251 -2.48 -37.63 23.23
CA LEU A 251 -3.17 -37.24 21.98
C LEU A 251 -2.21 -37.08 20.80
N ARG A 252 -1.02 -36.50 21.02
CA ARG A 252 -0.02 -36.32 19.96
C ARG A 252 0.54 -37.64 19.44
N HIS A 253 0.81 -38.60 20.34
CA HIS A 253 1.34 -39.93 19.94
C HIS A 253 0.38 -40.66 19.00
N GLY A 254 -0.92 -40.63 19.27
CA GLY A 254 -1.91 -41.30 18.43
C GLY A 254 -2.07 -40.69 17.04
N VAL A 255 -2.13 -39.35 16.94
CA VAL A 255 -2.28 -38.65 15.66
C VAL A 255 -0.98 -38.72 14.83
N ILE A 256 0.15 -38.43 15.44
CA ILE A 256 1.46 -38.48 14.76
C ILE A 256 1.76 -39.89 14.28
N MET A 257 1.54 -40.93 15.12
CA MET A 257 1.75 -42.34 14.73
C MET A 257 0.81 -42.76 13.61
N ARG A 258 -0.44 -42.25 13.57
CA ARG A 258 -1.33 -42.49 12.44
C ARG A 258 -0.81 -41.86 11.15
N ILE A 259 -0.35 -40.60 11.23
CA ILE A 259 0.25 -39.91 10.09
C ILE A 259 1.48 -40.68 9.58
N ILE A 260 2.40 -41.07 10.47
CA ILE A 260 3.59 -41.84 10.13
C ILE A 260 3.17 -43.19 9.48
N ALA A 261 2.19 -43.88 10.05
CA ALA A 261 1.70 -45.15 9.50
C ALA A 261 1.10 -44.96 8.08
N ILE A 262 0.34 -43.87 7.85
CA ILE A 262 -0.23 -43.56 6.53
C ILE A 262 0.90 -43.24 5.54
N VAL A 263 1.87 -42.41 5.95
CA VAL A 263 3.01 -42.04 5.09
C VAL A 263 3.83 -43.26 4.71
N ASN A 264 4.15 -44.14 5.68
CA ASN A 264 4.93 -45.32 5.42
C ASN A 264 4.17 -46.39 4.59
N ARG A 265 2.82 -46.44 4.77
CA ARG A 265 2.00 -47.43 4.05
C ARG A 265 1.71 -47.03 2.61
N HIS A 266 1.58 -45.73 2.33
CA HIS A 266 1.13 -45.23 1.03
C HIS A 266 1.95 -44.03 0.48
N PRO A 267 3.29 -44.10 0.45
CA PRO A 267 4.12 -42.93 0.07
C PRO A 267 3.82 -42.44 -1.35
N ARG A 268 3.64 -43.37 -2.31
CA ARG A 268 3.35 -42.97 -3.71
C ARG A 268 1.99 -42.29 -3.85
N ARG A 269 0.96 -42.75 -3.11
CA ARG A 269 -0.37 -42.13 -3.14
C ARG A 269 -0.33 -40.72 -2.60
N ILE A 270 0.42 -40.46 -1.53
CA ILE A 270 0.58 -39.13 -0.94
C ILE A 270 1.24 -38.21 -1.95
N VAL A 271 2.32 -38.66 -2.63
CA VAL A 271 2.99 -37.83 -3.66
C VAL A 271 2.03 -37.49 -4.80
N TYR A 272 1.25 -38.45 -5.31
CA TYR A 272 0.28 -38.19 -6.37
C TYR A 272 -0.86 -37.24 -5.93
N ILE A 273 -1.38 -37.42 -4.71
CA ILE A 273 -2.40 -36.51 -4.16
C ILE A 273 -1.84 -35.12 -3.99
N THR A 274 -0.62 -34.98 -3.44
CA THR A 274 0.03 -33.69 -3.29
C THR A 274 0.28 -33.03 -4.66
N ALA A 275 0.75 -33.79 -5.65
CA ALA A 275 0.93 -33.27 -6.99
C ALA A 275 -0.39 -32.82 -7.63
N LEU A 276 -1.48 -33.56 -7.44
CA LEU A 276 -2.80 -33.16 -7.90
C LEU A 276 -3.28 -31.86 -7.22
N ILE A 277 -3.09 -31.76 -5.90
CA ILE A 277 -3.43 -30.54 -5.14
C ILE A 277 -2.62 -29.36 -5.65
N VAL A 278 -1.33 -29.51 -5.90
CA VAL A 278 -0.47 -28.47 -6.45
C VAL A 278 -0.94 -28.02 -7.84
N ILE A 279 -1.34 -28.96 -8.70
CA ILE A 279 -1.90 -28.65 -10.03
C ILE A 279 -3.19 -27.82 -9.89
N VAL A 280 -4.08 -28.21 -8.98
CA VAL A 280 -5.31 -27.46 -8.70
C VAL A 280 -4.97 -26.06 -8.16
N PHE A 281 -4.00 -25.96 -7.26
CA PHE A 281 -3.56 -24.67 -6.73
C PHE A 281 -2.95 -23.77 -7.82
N CYS A 282 -2.14 -24.32 -8.71
CA CYS A 282 -1.62 -23.58 -9.87
C CYS A 282 -2.76 -23.04 -10.75
N PHE A 283 -3.77 -23.88 -11.04
CA PHE A 283 -4.92 -23.46 -11.83
C PHE A 283 -5.74 -22.35 -11.16
N LEU A 284 -5.96 -22.45 -9.85
CA LEU A 284 -6.66 -21.41 -9.08
C LEU A 284 -5.82 -20.13 -8.96
N ALA A 285 -4.51 -20.25 -8.77
CA ALA A 285 -3.59 -19.12 -8.71
C ALA A 285 -3.57 -18.28 -10.00
N MET A 286 -3.78 -18.92 -11.16
CA MET A 286 -3.90 -18.22 -12.44
C MET A 286 -5.12 -17.29 -12.53
N ARG A 287 -6.09 -17.44 -11.62
CA ARG A 287 -7.29 -16.59 -11.52
C ARG A 287 -7.08 -15.34 -10.67
N VAL A 288 -5.93 -15.19 -10.03
CA VAL A 288 -5.61 -14.01 -9.22
C VAL A 288 -5.55 -12.80 -10.15
N ASP A 289 -6.34 -11.78 -9.83
CA ASP A 289 -6.38 -10.54 -10.60
C ASP A 289 -5.36 -9.54 -10.04
N PRO A 290 -4.30 -9.20 -10.80
CA PRO A 290 -3.33 -8.19 -10.37
C PRO A 290 -3.82 -6.75 -10.56
N ARG A 291 -5.03 -6.57 -11.10
CA ARG A 291 -5.60 -5.26 -11.41
C ARG A 291 -6.30 -4.72 -10.17
N SER A 292 -5.63 -3.86 -9.44
CA SER A 292 -6.21 -3.13 -8.30
C SER A 292 -6.54 -1.69 -8.68
N SER A 293 -7.62 -1.16 -8.12
CA SER A 293 -7.91 0.27 -8.07
C SER A 293 -7.45 0.86 -6.73
N LEU A 294 -7.57 2.18 -6.59
CA LEU A 294 -7.12 2.88 -5.38
C LEU A 294 -8.05 2.60 -4.19
N LEU A 295 -9.34 2.45 -4.46
CA LEU A 295 -10.37 2.21 -3.44
C LEU A 295 -10.55 0.73 -3.09
N ASP A 296 -9.91 -0.18 -3.81
CA ASP A 296 -10.03 -1.62 -3.53
C ASP A 296 -9.56 -2.00 -2.11
N ASP A 297 -8.70 -1.17 -1.48
CA ASP A 297 -8.24 -1.39 -0.10
C ASP A 297 -9.29 -1.01 0.95
N LEU A 298 -10.35 -0.29 0.55
CA LEU A 298 -11.46 0.05 1.42
C LEU A 298 -12.58 -1.00 1.31
N SER A 299 -13.21 -1.31 2.43
CA SER A 299 -14.39 -2.18 2.42
C SER A 299 -15.62 -1.41 1.92
N ARG A 300 -16.53 -2.11 1.26
CA ARG A 300 -17.84 -1.55 0.93
C ARG A 300 -18.60 -1.23 2.23
N GLY A 301 -19.17 -0.05 2.33
CA GLY A 301 -19.79 0.49 3.55
C GLY A 301 -18.80 1.25 4.46
N ASN A 302 -17.59 1.48 3.98
CA ASN A 302 -16.69 2.44 4.59
C ASN A 302 -17.08 3.85 4.13
N GLU A 303 -17.17 4.80 5.05
CA GLU A 303 -17.62 6.17 4.80
C GLU A 303 -16.85 6.84 3.65
N LEU A 304 -15.53 6.73 3.63
CA LEU A 304 -14.69 7.28 2.58
C LEU A 304 -14.95 6.63 1.21
N TYR A 305 -15.26 5.32 1.17
CA TYR A 305 -15.63 4.62 -0.04
C TYR A 305 -16.94 5.15 -0.60
N ASP A 306 -17.94 5.30 0.28
CA ASP A 306 -19.27 5.77 -0.09
C ASP A 306 -19.23 7.25 -0.52
N ASP A 307 -18.46 8.10 0.16
CA ASP A 307 -18.24 9.51 -0.20
C ASP A 307 -17.62 9.68 -1.58
N ILE A 308 -16.58 8.92 -1.89
CA ILE A 308 -15.91 9.00 -3.19
C ILE A 308 -16.86 8.54 -4.30
N HIS A 309 -17.61 7.46 -4.08
CA HIS A 309 -18.60 7.00 -5.07
C HIS A 309 -19.78 7.96 -5.24
N PHE A 310 -20.21 8.60 -4.16
CA PHE A 310 -21.19 9.69 -4.25
C PHE A 310 -20.67 10.83 -5.14
N MET A 311 -19.45 11.28 -4.90
CA MET A 311 -18.80 12.30 -5.73
C MET A 311 -18.67 11.87 -7.19
N GLU A 312 -18.35 10.60 -7.45
CA GLU A 312 -18.31 10.07 -8.82
C GLU A 312 -19.66 10.07 -9.52
N ALA A 313 -20.72 9.76 -8.77
CA ALA A 313 -22.07 9.73 -9.31
C ALA A 313 -22.62 11.14 -9.61
N GLU A 314 -22.42 12.09 -8.69
CA GLU A 314 -23.05 13.41 -8.75
C GLU A 314 -22.20 14.48 -9.44
N MET A 315 -20.85 14.34 -9.36
CA MET A 315 -19.88 15.29 -9.93
C MET A 315 -19.05 14.67 -11.06
N GLY A 316 -19.39 13.45 -11.49
CA GLY A 316 -18.78 12.75 -12.62
C GLY A 316 -17.45 12.06 -12.32
N SER A 317 -16.69 12.49 -11.29
CA SER A 317 -15.40 11.94 -10.90
C SER A 317 -14.93 12.55 -9.57
N ALA A 318 -14.06 11.84 -8.84
CA ALA A 318 -13.64 12.26 -7.50
C ALA A 318 -12.12 12.38 -7.31
N LEU A 319 -11.33 11.56 -8.01
CA LEU A 319 -9.89 11.45 -7.79
C LEU A 319 -9.12 12.44 -8.68
N PRO A 320 -8.07 13.13 -8.19
CA PRO A 320 -7.37 14.15 -8.96
C PRO A 320 -6.58 13.57 -10.14
N LEU A 321 -6.68 14.27 -11.25
CA LEU A 321 -5.90 14.05 -12.48
C LEU A 321 -5.27 15.37 -12.90
N GLU A 322 -4.00 15.34 -13.23
CA GLU A 322 -3.28 16.51 -13.71
C GLU A 322 -2.51 16.20 -14.99
N VAL A 323 -2.62 17.06 -15.97
CA VAL A 323 -1.87 17.00 -17.22
C VAL A 323 -1.04 18.28 -17.32
N VAL A 324 0.27 18.16 -17.17
CA VAL A 324 1.19 19.28 -17.25
C VAL A 324 1.67 19.43 -18.69
N VAL A 325 1.58 20.64 -19.20
CA VAL A 325 2.04 21.03 -20.54
C VAL A 325 3.18 22.03 -20.40
N ILE A 326 4.35 21.65 -20.85
CA ILE A 326 5.57 22.46 -20.81
C ILE A 326 5.90 22.92 -22.24
N VAL A 327 6.17 24.20 -22.42
CA VAL A 327 6.58 24.75 -23.70
C VAL A 327 8.10 24.69 -23.83
N MET A 328 8.58 23.99 -24.83
CA MET A 328 10.02 23.74 -25.04
C MET A 328 10.49 24.37 -26.36
N GLU A 329 11.70 24.89 -26.38
CA GLU A 329 12.41 25.30 -27.60
C GLU A 329 13.86 24.86 -27.48
N ASN A 330 14.35 24.15 -28.49
CA ASN A 330 15.72 23.60 -28.51
C ASN A 330 16.08 22.78 -27.24
N GLY A 331 15.10 22.10 -26.64
CA GLY A 331 15.32 21.28 -25.45
C GLY A 331 15.34 22.04 -24.12
N THR A 332 15.03 23.35 -24.13
CA THR A 332 14.92 24.19 -22.93
C THR A 332 13.50 24.73 -22.77
N GLU A 333 13.07 24.94 -21.52
CA GLU A 333 11.76 25.54 -21.23
C GLU A 333 11.75 27.01 -21.67
N VAL A 334 10.64 27.43 -22.30
CA VAL A 334 10.48 28.80 -22.81
C VAL A 334 9.67 29.62 -21.84
N GLY A 335 10.31 30.54 -21.14
CA GLY A 335 9.61 31.53 -20.31
C GLY A 335 8.59 32.33 -21.13
N ASP A 336 7.49 32.70 -20.48
CA ASP A 336 6.38 33.42 -21.13
C ASP A 336 5.66 32.65 -22.27
N GLY A 337 5.96 31.35 -22.46
CA GLY A 337 5.36 30.54 -23.53
C GLY A 337 3.83 30.48 -23.46
N ILE A 338 3.27 30.43 -22.24
CA ILE A 338 1.82 30.35 -22.00
C ILE A 338 1.10 31.65 -22.38
N LYS A 339 1.80 32.78 -22.49
CA LYS A 339 1.20 34.05 -22.94
C LYS A 339 0.89 34.08 -24.45
N ASP A 340 1.37 33.09 -25.22
CA ASP A 340 1.06 32.99 -26.65
C ASP A 340 -0.35 32.39 -26.85
N PRO A 341 -1.27 33.11 -27.55
CA PRO A 341 -2.62 32.58 -27.84
C PRO A 341 -2.61 31.22 -28.54
N ARG A 342 -1.58 30.93 -29.35
CA ARG A 342 -1.47 29.66 -30.06
C ARG A 342 -1.23 28.51 -29.08
N VAL A 343 -0.42 28.74 -28.04
CA VAL A 343 -0.16 27.75 -26.99
C VAL A 343 -1.43 27.49 -26.20
N VAL A 344 -2.14 28.52 -25.76
CA VAL A 344 -3.39 28.37 -25.01
C VAL A 344 -4.44 27.61 -25.84
N LYS A 345 -4.55 27.88 -27.14
CA LYS A 345 -5.45 27.14 -28.05
C LYS A 345 -5.11 25.64 -28.10
N GLN A 346 -3.82 25.27 -28.08
CA GLN A 346 -3.42 23.86 -28.05
C GLN A 346 -3.78 23.20 -26.70
N VAL A 347 -3.58 23.92 -25.57
CA VAL A 347 -4.01 23.44 -24.24
C VAL A 347 -5.52 23.17 -24.23
N VAL A 348 -6.33 24.05 -24.79
CA VAL A 348 -7.80 23.86 -24.90
C VAL A 348 -8.16 22.68 -25.81
N ARG A 349 -7.40 22.46 -26.90
CA ARG A 349 -7.60 21.26 -27.75
C ARG A 349 -7.29 19.97 -26.99
N LEU A 350 -6.21 19.94 -26.22
CA LEU A 350 -5.90 18.81 -25.35
C LEU A 350 -6.99 18.60 -24.30
N GLN A 351 -7.46 19.67 -23.68
CA GLN A 351 -8.56 19.61 -22.71
C GLN A 351 -9.85 19.04 -23.35
N ALA A 352 -10.18 19.44 -24.57
CA ALA A 352 -11.32 18.90 -25.32
C ALA A 352 -11.17 17.40 -25.61
N MET A 353 -9.93 16.93 -25.91
CA MET A 353 -9.66 15.50 -26.05
C MET A 353 -9.88 14.76 -24.73
N LEU A 354 -9.37 15.29 -23.60
CA LEU A 354 -9.56 14.68 -22.28
C LEU A 354 -11.05 14.46 -21.97
N SER A 355 -11.93 15.38 -22.36
CA SER A 355 -13.37 15.26 -22.16
C SER A 355 -14.04 14.16 -23.00
N THR A 356 -13.33 13.58 -23.98
CA THR A 356 -13.85 12.41 -24.74
C THR A 356 -13.64 11.08 -24.02
N ILE A 357 -12.83 11.06 -22.97
CA ILE A 357 -12.53 9.85 -22.18
C ILE A 357 -13.58 9.74 -21.07
N PRO A 358 -14.43 8.68 -21.05
CA PRO A 358 -15.58 8.60 -20.13
C PRO A 358 -15.23 8.54 -18.65
N GLU A 359 -14.00 8.14 -18.34
CA GLU A 359 -13.50 8.06 -16.96
C GLU A 359 -12.97 9.40 -16.45
N ILE A 360 -12.70 10.36 -17.34
CA ILE A 360 -12.23 11.69 -16.98
C ILE A 360 -13.46 12.61 -16.86
N GLY A 361 -13.65 13.19 -15.71
CA GLY A 361 -14.70 14.17 -15.47
C GLY A 361 -14.30 15.56 -15.95
N LYS A 362 -14.93 16.58 -15.38
CA LYS A 362 -14.65 17.98 -15.73
C LYS A 362 -13.20 18.32 -15.48
N THR A 363 -12.58 18.98 -16.45
CA THR A 363 -11.23 19.53 -16.37
C THR A 363 -11.26 21.05 -16.45
N ILE A 364 -10.28 21.70 -15.83
CA ILE A 364 -10.06 23.14 -15.84
C ILE A 364 -8.65 23.42 -16.35
N SER A 365 -8.53 24.39 -17.24
CA SER A 365 -7.25 24.90 -17.73
C SER A 365 -7.21 26.42 -17.66
N ILE A 366 -6.05 27.00 -17.88
CA ILE A 366 -5.91 28.44 -18.02
C ILE A 366 -6.78 28.99 -19.15
N GLY A 367 -7.06 28.17 -20.18
CA GLY A 367 -7.92 28.55 -21.28
C GLY A 367 -9.35 28.87 -20.85
N ASP A 368 -9.89 28.19 -19.86
CA ASP A 368 -11.25 28.43 -19.35
C ASP A 368 -11.33 29.77 -18.62
N TYR A 369 -10.33 30.06 -17.80
CA TYR A 369 -10.23 31.36 -17.11
C TYR A 369 -10.06 32.51 -18.09
N LEU A 370 -9.19 32.36 -19.08
CA LEU A 370 -8.98 33.40 -20.09
C LEU A 370 -10.23 33.70 -20.91
N LYS A 371 -11.03 32.67 -21.25
CA LYS A 371 -12.33 32.83 -21.92
C LYS A 371 -13.33 33.57 -21.02
N GLU A 372 -13.39 33.18 -19.75
CA GLU A 372 -14.32 33.79 -18.80
C GLU A 372 -13.95 35.27 -18.53
N MET A 373 -12.66 35.57 -18.35
CA MET A 373 -12.18 36.94 -18.21
C MET A 373 -12.48 37.77 -19.45
N ASN A 374 -12.22 37.22 -20.65
CA ASN A 374 -12.51 37.91 -21.89
C ASN A 374 -14.01 38.24 -22.01
N ARG A 375 -14.88 37.30 -21.65
CA ARG A 375 -16.31 37.54 -21.58
C ARG A 375 -16.68 38.62 -20.56
N ALA A 376 -16.13 38.54 -19.35
CA ALA A 376 -16.41 39.47 -18.26
C ALA A 376 -16.01 40.91 -18.60
N PHE A 377 -14.84 41.11 -19.19
CA PHE A 377 -14.38 42.43 -19.62
C PHE A 377 -15.14 43.00 -20.82
N HIS A 378 -15.89 42.19 -21.53
CA HIS A 378 -16.78 42.59 -22.64
C HIS A 378 -18.29 42.58 -22.24
N GLY A 379 -18.57 42.89 -20.95
CA GLY A 379 -19.96 43.05 -20.49
C GLY A 379 -20.72 41.74 -20.25
N GLY A 380 -20.07 40.59 -20.31
CA GLY A 380 -20.69 39.28 -20.08
C GLY A 380 -21.32 38.67 -21.34
N GLU A 381 -21.10 39.22 -22.50
CA GLU A 381 -21.66 38.73 -23.77
C GLU A 381 -21.02 37.39 -24.15
N THR A 382 -21.81 36.42 -24.55
CA THR A 382 -21.38 35.05 -24.88
C THR A 382 -20.48 34.96 -26.10
N GLU A 383 -20.54 35.94 -27.00
CA GLU A 383 -19.68 36.04 -28.18
C GLU A 383 -18.21 36.15 -27.80
N PHE A 384 -17.90 36.79 -26.66
CA PHE A 384 -16.55 36.97 -26.14
C PHE A 384 -16.05 35.81 -25.26
N TYR A 385 -16.80 34.71 -25.14
CA TYR A 385 -16.32 33.50 -24.49
C TYR A 385 -15.31 32.75 -25.38
N THR A 386 -14.23 33.43 -25.70
CA THR A 386 -13.16 33.00 -26.61
C THR A 386 -11.78 33.35 -26.05
N ILE A 387 -10.74 32.67 -26.51
CA ILE A 387 -9.37 32.99 -26.13
C ILE A 387 -8.96 34.30 -26.81
N PRO A 388 -8.42 35.29 -26.07
CA PRO A 388 -7.92 36.52 -26.66
C PRO A 388 -6.84 36.24 -27.71
N GLU A 389 -6.92 36.94 -28.85
CA GLU A 389 -5.94 36.79 -29.94
C GLU A 389 -4.62 37.54 -29.67
N SER A 390 -4.59 38.45 -28.70
CA SER A 390 -3.44 39.25 -28.37
C SER A 390 -2.63 38.69 -27.19
N ARG A 391 -1.36 38.38 -27.41
CA ARG A 391 -0.41 37.99 -26.36
C ARG A 391 -0.36 39.03 -25.22
N ARG A 392 -0.45 40.31 -25.56
CA ARG A 392 -0.43 41.41 -24.58
C ARG A 392 -1.67 41.39 -23.68
N LEU A 393 -2.84 41.07 -24.27
CA LEU A 393 -4.09 41.00 -23.51
C LEU A 393 -4.09 39.80 -22.58
N ILE A 394 -3.61 38.62 -23.04
CA ILE A 394 -3.42 37.47 -22.18
C ILE A 394 -2.49 37.79 -21.01
N ALA A 395 -1.35 38.43 -21.28
CA ALA A 395 -0.42 38.83 -20.23
C ALA A 395 -1.07 39.81 -19.20
N GLN A 396 -1.88 40.74 -19.65
CA GLN A 396 -2.63 41.63 -18.75
C GLN A 396 -3.65 40.88 -17.88
N TYR A 397 -4.40 39.93 -18.45
CA TYR A 397 -5.34 39.11 -17.69
C TYR A 397 -4.62 38.27 -16.62
N LEU A 398 -3.51 37.65 -16.97
CA LEU A 398 -2.73 36.83 -16.03
C LEU A 398 -2.15 37.65 -14.87
N MET A 399 -1.71 38.89 -15.14
CA MET A 399 -1.19 39.77 -14.10
C MET A 399 -2.26 40.28 -13.14
N LEU A 400 -3.50 40.44 -13.58
CA LEU A 400 -4.61 40.90 -12.73
C LEU A 400 -5.01 39.93 -11.63
N HIS A 401 -4.75 38.66 -11.81
CA HIS A 401 -5.19 37.59 -10.94
C HIS A 401 -4.08 36.54 -10.71
N GLU A 402 -2.84 36.98 -10.55
CA GLU A 402 -1.66 36.13 -10.46
C GLU A 402 -1.78 35.08 -9.34
N GLU A 403 -2.26 35.45 -8.16
CA GLU A 403 -2.48 34.56 -7.02
C GLU A 403 -3.54 33.47 -7.32
N GLU A 404 -4.55 33.79 -8.11
CA GLU A 404 -5.62 32.83 -8.46
C GLU A 404 -5.19 31.77 -9.49
N PHE A 405 -4.11 32.04 -10.25
CA PHE A 405 -3.62 31.15 -11.31
C PHE A 405 -2.38 30.35 -10.91
N GLU A 406 -1.80 30.60 -9.76
CA GLU A 406 -0.61 29.90 -9.25
C GLU A 406 -0.78 28.37 -9.26
N PHE A 407 -2.00 27.87 -9.07
CA PHE A 407 -2.26 26.44 -9.14
C PHE A 407 -2.34 25.89 -10.58
N LEU A 408 -2.41 26.71 -11.64
CA LEU A 408 -2.49 26.30 -13.05
C LEU A 408 -1.25 26.63 -13.86
N ILE A 409 -0.44 27.60 -13.46
CA ILE A 409 0.69 28.11 -14.22
C ILE A 409 1.90 28.24 -13.30
N ASN A 410 3.08 27.93 -13.78
CA ASN A 410 4.31 28.17 -13.04
C ASN A 410 4.73 29.66 -13.11
N TYR A 411 5.65 30.05 -12.22
CA TYR A 411 6.07 31.44 -12.01
C TYR A 411 6.63 32.13 -13.27
N ASP A 412 7.34 31.40 -14.14
CA ASP A 412 7.96 31.93 -15.35
C ASP A 412 7.08 31.78 -16.61
N TYR A 413 5.84 31.30 -16.46
CA TYR A 413 4.88 31.07 -17.54
C TYR A 413 5.39 30.11 -18.63
N SER A 414 6.34 29.21 -18.30
CA SER A 414 6.83 28.20 -19.24
C SER A 414 5.94 26.96 -19.28
N SER A 415 5.20 26.69 -18.22
CA SER A 415 4.33 25.53 -18.11
C SER A 415 2.96 25.85 -17.54
N THR A 416 1.98 25.06 -17.96
CA THR A 416 0.62 25.10 -17.41
C THR A 416 0.13 23.69 -17.15
N ARG A 417 -0.85 23.54 -16.26
CA ARG A 417 -1.53 22.28 -16.05
C ARG A 417 -3.03 22.35 -16.38
N ILE A 418 -3.52 21.25 -16.90
CA ILE A 418 -4.94 20.97 -16.96
C ILE A 418 -5.24 20.16 -15.70
N ALA A 419 -6.00 20.77 -14.78
CA ALA A 419 -6.44 20.12 -13.56
C ALA A 419 -7.82 19.50 -13.78
N GLY A 420 -8.03 18.29 -13.32
CA GLY A 420 -9.30 17.62 -13.43
C GLY A 420 -9.44 16.48 -12.45
N ARG A 421 -10.47 15.68 -12.64
CA ARG A 421 -10.73 14.51 -11.82
C ARG A 421 -10.94 13.28 -12.71
N ILE A 422 -10.59 12.12 -12.21
CA ILE A 422 -10.78 10.83 -12.83
C ILE A 422 -11.59 9.92 -11.89
N LYS A 423 -12.36 9.01 -12.43
CA LYS A 423 -13.03 7.96 -11.66
C LYS A 423 -12.01 6.98 -11.09
N ASP A 424 -12.41 6.22 -10.07
CA ASP A 424 -11.57 5.11 -9.58
C ASP A 424 -11.48 4.02 -10.65
N VAL A 425 -10.34 3.96 -11.29
CA VAL A 425 -10.04 3.01 -12.37
C VAL A 425 -8.95 2.03 -11.94
N THR A 426 -8.94 0.86 -12.58
CA THR A 426 -7.85 -0.10 -12.36
C THR A 426 -6.53 0.41 -12.92
N SER A 427 -5.42 -0.05 -12.33
CA SER A 427 -4.06 0.31 -12.77
C SER A 427 -3.83 0.08 -14.27
N ARG A 428 -4.42 -0.99 -14.83
CA ARG A 428 -4.35 -1.28 -16.27
C ARG A 428 -5.10 -0.23 -17.10
N ARG A 429 -6.33 0.12 -16.68
CA ARG A 429 -7.14 1.12 -17.41
C ARG A 429 -6.48 2.50 -17.35
N ALA A 430 -5.88 2.86 -16.21
CA ALA A 430 -5.10 4.09 -16.08
C ALA A 430 -3.90 4.14 -17.04
N GLU A 431 -3.23 3.00 -17.26
CA GLU A 431 -2.14 2.91 -18.25
C GLU A 431 -2.65 3.02 -19.69
N GLU A 432 -3.80 2.41 -19.99
CA GLU A 432 -4.45 2.53 -21.30
C GLU A 432 -4.83 3.99 -21.59
N ILE A 433 -5.48 4.67 -20.62
CA ILE A 433 -5.80 6.10 -20.70
C ILE A 433 -4.52 6.94 -20.89
N SER A 434 -3.48 6.67 -20.12
CA SER A 434 -2.21 7.39 -20.25
C SER A 434 -1.60 7.24 -21.64
N ARG A 435 -1.62 6.02 -22.20
CA ARG A 435 -1.15 5.77 -23.57
C ARG A 435 -2.00 6.45 -24.63
N GLU A 436 -3.33 6.44 -24.46
CA GLU A 436 -4.27 7.12 -25.37
C GLU A 436 -4.00 8.62 -25.42
N ILE A 437 -3.83 9.26 -24.24
CA ILE A 437 -3.54 10.69 -24.15
C ILE A 437 -2.17 11.00 -24.81
N MET A 438 -1.13 10.24 -24.47
CA MET A 438 0.21 10.49 -25.03
C MET A 438 0.27 10.28 -26.55
N ALA A 439 -0.37 9.22 -27.08
CA ALA A 439 -0.44 8.98 -28.50
C ALA A 439 -1.19 10.11 -29.26
N TRP A 440 -2.25 10.67 -28.63
CA TRP A 440 -2.92 11.83 -29.19
C TRP A 440 -2.00 13.06 -29.18
N CYS A 441 -1.28 13.30 -28.07
CA CYS A 441 -0.34 14.42 -27.96
C CYS A 441 0.74 14.33 -29.04
N ASP A 442 1.37 13.16 -29.22
CA ASP A 442 2.42 12.93 -30.22
C ASP A 442 1.96 13.18 -31.66
N SER A 443 0.66 12.94 -31.93
CA SER A 443 0.10 13.09 -33.27
C SER A 443 -0.50 14.47 -33.57
N HIS A 444 -0.88 15.26 -32.54
CA HIS A 444 -1.66 16.49 -32.71
C HIS A 444 -0.98 17.74 -32.15
N LEU A 445 -0.04 17.61 -31.22
CA LEU A 445 0.69 18.73 -30.66
C LEU A 445 2.04 18.92 -31.39
N PRO A 446 2.52 20.16 -31.56
CA PRO A 446 3.87 20.43 -32.05
C PRO A 446 4.96 19.84 -31.13
N GLU A 447 6.12 19.53 -31.68
CA GLU A 447 7.28 19.02 -30.92
C GLU A 447 7.76 19.97 -29.79
N SER A 448 7.37 21.24 -29.87
CA SER A 448 7.62 22.23 -28.83
C SER A 448 6.79 22.02 -27.54
N PHE A 449 5.88 21.06 -27.52
CA PHE A 449 5.09 20.73 -26.33
C PHE A 449 5.57 19.44 -25.69
N HIS A 450 5.98 19.54 -24.43
CA HIS A 450 6.26 18.37 -23.62
C HIS A 450 5.10 18.15 -22.64
N VAL A 451 4.39 17.04 -22.79
CA VAL A 451 3.21 16.72 -21.96
C VAL A 451 3.56 15.65 -20.96
N GLN A 452 3.22 15.89 -19.70
CA GLN A 452 3.42 14.95 -18.60
C GLN A 452 2.10 14.70 -17.88
N LEU A 453 1.73 13.43 -17.78
CA LEU A 453 0.59 12.98 -16.98
C LEU A 453 1.06 12.77 -15.54
N THR A 454 0.45 13.48 -14.62
CA THR A 454 0.79 13.48 -13.19
C THR A 454 -0.48 13.48 -12.34
N GLY A 455 -0.36 13.84 -11.08
CA GLY A 455 -1.43 13.75 -10.10
C GLY A 455 -1.29 12.51 -9.23
N THR A 456 -1.72 12.66 -7.98
CA THR A 456 -1.55 11.62 -6.95
C THR A 456 -2.22 10.30 -7.31
N THR A 457 -3.35 10.33 -8.01
CA THR A 457 -4.07 9.13 -8.47
C THR A 457 -3.23 8.29 -9.43
N LEU A 458 -2.74 8.91 -10.51
CA LEU A 458 -1.92 8.21 -11.51
C LEU A 458 -0.59 7.74 -10.93
N MET A 459 0.01 8.53 -10.04
CA MET A 459 1.25 8.15 -9.35
C MET A 459 1.03 6.95 -8.43
N ALA A 460 -0.08 6.91 -7.70
CA ALA A 460 -0.42 5.78 -6.84
C ALA A 460 -0.70 4.51 -7.67
N LEU A 461 -1.46 4.60 -8.76
CA LEU A 461 -1.75 3.47 -9.64
C LEU A 461 -0.48 2.94 -10.34
N LYS A 462 0.42 3.80 -10.81
CA LYS A 462 1.74 3.41 -11.32
C LYS A 462 2.58 2.75 -10.24
N THR A 463 2.58 3.28 -9.02
CA THR A 463 3.29 2.70 -7.89
C THR A 463 2.80 1.29 -7.59
N ASN A 464 1.49 1.05 -7.58
CA ASN A 464 0.91 -0.29 -7.40
C ASN A 464 1.39 -1.29 -8.47
N GLN A 465 1.44 -0.87 -9.72
CA GLN A 465 1.93 -1.70 -10.82
C GLN A 465 3.42 -2.04 -10.69
N TYR A 466 4.25 -1.06 -10.34
CA TYR A 466 5.67 -1.28 -10.04
C TYR A 466 5.88 -2.17 -8.83
N LEU A 467 5.03 -2.06 -7.80
CA LEU A 467 5.07 -2.92 -6.63
C LEU A 467 4.90 -4.39 -7.00
N VAL A 468 3.85 -4.72 -7.76
CA VAL A 468 3.60 -6.11 -8.19
C VAL A 468 4.77 -6.66 -9.00
N ARG A 469 5.28 -5.89 -9.95
CA ARG A 469 6.43 -6.30 -10.78
C ARG A 469 7.71 -6.51 -9.96
N ASN A 470 8.00 -5.59 -9.06
CA ASN A 470 9.20 -5.67 -8.22
C ASN A 470 9.11 -6.78 -7.18
N LEU A 471 7.92 -7.09 -6.68
CA LEU A 471 7.70 -8.23 -5.80
C LEU A 471 8.04 -9.55 -6.48
N VAL A 472 7.61 -9.76 -7.72
CA VAL A 472 7.97 -10.96 -8.49
C VAL A 472 9.49 -11.08 -8.64
N LEU A 473 10.18 -9.99 -8.94
CA LEU A 473 11.65 -9.97 -9.03
C LEU A 473 12.29 -10.29 -7.67
N SER A 474 11.83 -9.67 -6.60
CA SER A 474 12.33 -9.88 -5.25
C SER A 474 12.11 -11.31 -4.76
N PHE A 475 10.94 -11.91 -5.06
CA PHE A 475 10.70 -13.33 -4.81
C PHE A 475 11.68 -14.21 -5.56
N THR A 476 11.93 -13.94 -6.83
CA THR A 476 12.88 -14.71 -7.63
C THR A 476 14.29 -14.65 -7.02
N ILE A 477 14.73 -13.48 -6.57
CA ILE A 477 16.01 -13.29 -5.88
C ILE A 477 16.01 -14.06 -4.54
N ALA A 478 14.96 -13.91 -3.72
CA ALA A 478 14.84 -14.61 -2.44
C ALA A 478 14.91 -16.14 -2.61
N PHE A 479 14.14 -16.69 -3.58
CA PHE A 479 14.20 -18.11 -3.91
C PHE A 479 15.59 -18.55 -4.36
N GLY A 480 16.26 -17.74 -5.17
CA GLY A 480 17.64 -17.99 -5.59
C GLY A 480 18.60 -18.06 -4.41
N VAL A 481 18.50 -17.12 -3.49
CA VAL A 481 19.35 -17.07 -2.27
C VAL A 481 19.05 -18.27 -1.35
N ILE A 482 17.78 -18.59 -1.11
CA ILE A 482 17.39 -19.76 -0.31
C ILE A 482 17.92 -21.04 -0.96
N PHE A 483 17.77 -21.18 -2.29
CA PHE A 483 18.28 -22.32 -3.03
C PHE A 483 19.81 -22.47 -2.91
N ILE A 484 20.55 -21.37 -3.06
CA ILE A 484 22.01 -21.36 -2.92
C ILE A 484 22.39 -21.72 -1.48
N SER A 485 21.72 -21.17 -0.48
CA SER A 485 21.94 -21.51 0.93
C SER A 485 21.73 -23.01 1.19
N MET A 486 20.64 -23.59 0.65
CA MET A 486 20.39 -25.02 0.72
C MET A 486 21.45 -25.86 -0.02
N LEU A 487 21.92 -25.38 -1.18
CA LEU A 487 22.96 -26.02 -1.96
C LEU A 487 24.30 -26.06 -1.18
N ILE A 488 24.67 -24.98 -0.53
CA ILE A 488 25.88 -24.90 0.31
C ILE A 488 25.76 -25.86 1.50
N LEU A 489 24.59 -25.86 2.17
CA LEU A 489 24.36 -26.66 3.35
C LEU A 489 24.40 -28.16 3.06
N PHE A 490 23.64 -28.59 2.03
CA PHE A 490 23.48 -30.02 1.71
C PHE A 490 24.49 -30.53 0.69
N ARG A 491 25.26 -29.65 0.06
CA ARG A 491 26.25 -29.98 -0.99
C ARG A 491 25.71 -30.91 -2.09
N SER A 492 24.42 -30.83 -2.35
CA SER A 492 23.73 -31.69 -3.32
C SER A 492 22.61 -30.89 -4.02
N PHE A 493 22.77 -30.71 -5.35
CA PHE A 493 21.77 -30.03 -6.18
C PHE A 493 20.40 -30.72 -6.11
N LYS A 494 20.39 -32.07 -6.17
CA LYS A 494 19.16 -32.86 -6.10
C LYS A 494 18.43 -32.66 -4.77
N LEU A 495 19.15 -32.63 -3.67
CA LEU A 495 18.58 -32.46 -2.33
C LEU A 495 18.07 -31.00 -2.12
N ALA A 496 18.86 -30.02 -2.54
CA ALA A 496 18.45 -28.62 -2.50
C ALA A 496 17.16 -28.39 -3.30
N SER A 497 17.08 -28.89 -4.53
CA SER A 497 15.86 -28.79 -5.36
C SER A 497 14.65 -29.47 -4.73
N LEU A 498 14.84 -30.65 -4.12
CA LEU A 498 13.75 -31.36 -3.45
C LEU A 498 13.21 -30.60 -2.24
N LEU A 499 14.11 -29.98 -1.46
CA LEU A 499 13.77 -29.19 -0.27
C LEU A 499 13.12 -27.84 -0.59
N MET A 500 13.24 -27.34 -1.82
CA MET A 500 12.51 -26.13 -2.27
C MET A 500 11.02 -26.38 -2.50
N ILE A 501 10.63 -27.61 -2.85
CA ILE A 501 9.22 -27.93 -3.16
C ILE A 501 8.27 -27.60 -1.99
N PRO A 502 8.55 -28.01 -0.73
CA PRO A 502 7.69 -27.67 0.41
C PRO A 502 7.56 -26.17 0.66
N ASN A 503 8.54 -25.37 0.26
CA ASN A 503 8.49 -23.89 0.42
C ASN A 503 7.60 -23.23 -0.64
N ILE A 504 7.45 -23.83 -1.81
CA ILE A 504 6.60 -23.31 -2.90
C ILE A 504 5.12 -23.62 -2.64
N ILE A 505 4.79 -24.76 -2.03
CA ILE A 505 3.41 -25.21 -1.83
C ILE A 505 2.56 -24.21 -1.01
N PRO A 506 3.01 -23.65 0.14
CA PRO A 506 2.24 -22.67 0.89
C PRO A 506 1.96 -21.40 0.09
N LEU A 507 2.91 -20.91 -0.72
CA LEU A 507 2.72 -19.74 -1.57
C LEU A 507 1.66 -19.99 -2.64
N LEU A 508 1.72 -21.16 -3.30
CA LEU A 508 0.68 -21.57 -4.25
C LEU A 508 -0.68 -21.73 -3.58
N MET A 509 -0.71 -22.20 -2.34
CA MET A 509 -1.96 -22.33 -1.56
C MET A 509 -2.57 -20.95 -1.28
N ILE A 510 -1.76 -19.97 -0.85
CA ILE A 510 -2.23 -18.59 -0.63
C ILE A 510 -2.75 -18.01 -1.94
N ALA A 511 -1.99 -18.11 -3.02
CA ALA A 511 -2.41 -17.65 -4.34
C ALA A 511 -3.69 -18.37 -4.83
N ALA A 512 -3.84 -19.68 -4.57
CA ALA A 512 -5.04 -20.42 -4.90
C ALA A 512 -6.26 -19.95 -4.11
N VAL A 513 -6.11 -19.66 -2.81
CA VAL A 513 -7.16 -19.09 -1.97
C VAL A 513 -7.58 -17.72 -2.50
N MET A 514 -6.62 -16.86 -2.85
CA MET A 514 -6.92 -15.56 -3.47
C MET A 514 -7.69 -15.73 -4.78
N GLY A 515 -7.24 -16.64 -5.66
CA GLY A 515 -7.92 -16.89 -6.93
C GLY A 515 -9.31 -17.50 -6.76
N LEU A 516 -9.53 -18.34 -5.73
CA LEU A 516 -10.82 -18.94 -5.42
C LEU A 516 -11.85 -17.92 -4.92
N PHE A 517 -11.42 -17.03 -4.03
CA PHE A 517 -12.27 -16.00 -3.42
C PHE A 517 -12.25 -14.67 -4.19
N HIS A 518 -11.62 -14.62 -5.36
CA HIS A 518 -11.46 -13.42 -6.19
C HIS A 518 -10.83 -12.23 -5.42
N ILE A 519 -9.91 -12.54 -4.51
CA ILE A 519 -9.14 -11.53 -3.77
C ILE A 519 -8.10 -10.95 -4.75
N LYS A 520 -8.18 -9.65 -4.99
CA LYS A 520 -7.24 -8.95 -5.88
C LYS A 520 -5.84 -8.89 -5.25
N LEU A 521 -4.80 -8.97 -6.09
CA LEU A 521 -3.43 -8.79 -5.65
C LEU A 521 -3.16 -7.28 -5.47
N ARG A 522 -3.13 -6.85 -4.22
CA ARG A 522 -2.87 -5.47 -3.77
C ARG A 522 -1.50 -5.40 -3.09
N PRO A 523 -0.93 -4.20 -2.88
CA PRO A 523 0.30 -4.09 -2.11
C PRO A 523 0.22 -4.75 -0.73
N ALA A 524 -0.87 -4.55 -0.01
CA ALA A 524 -1.08 -5.13 1.31
C ALA A 524 -1.17 -6.67 1.26
N THR A 525 -1.93 -7.25 0.32
CA THR A 525 -2.03 -8.71 0.16
C THR A 525 -0.76 -9.34 -0.40
N ALA A 526 -0.03 -8.63 -1.27
CA ALA A 526 1.23 -9.10 -1.83
C ALA A 526 2.35 -9.25 -0.79
N MET A 527 2.27 -8.52 0.32
CA MET A 527 3.21 -8.64 1.44
C MET A 527 2.94 -9.83 2.35
N THR A 528 1.75 -10.42 2.28
CA THR A 528 1.43 -11.63 3.04
C THR A 528 2.03 -12.90 2.41
N PHE A 529 2.51 -12.82 1.18
CA PHE A 529 3.28 -13.86 0.52
C PHE A 529 4.71 -13.93 1.04
#